data_e60923887ffbaabf7e000a40c125163b
#
_entry.id   e60923887ffbaabf7e000a40c125163b
#
_cell.length_a   1.000
_cell.length_b   1.000
_cell.length_c   1.000
_cell.angle_alpha   90.00
_cell.angle_beta   90.00
_cell.angle_gamma   90.00
#
_symmetry.space_group_name_H-M   'P 1'
#
loop_
_entity.id
_entity.type
_entity.pdbx_description
1 polymer ?
#
loop_
_entity_poly.entity_id
_entity_poly.type
_entity_poly.pdbx_seq_one_letter_code
_entity_poly.pdbx_strand_id
1 'polypeptide(L)'
;MTEELDKYVREHTSTEGDYLYRLYRATNIHTIHGRMASGHLQGRLLKMLVEMVQPQNVLEVGTFSGYSALCLAEGLPEGAHLYTFEINDEMEDFTRPWIEGSPYADKISFIIGDANEKAPELGVTFDMAFVDGDKRTYVETYEMVLALLR
;
A
#
# COMPACT_ATOMS: atom_id res chain seq x y z
N MET A 1 -8.62 20.86 -6.41
CA MET A 1 -8.04 20.87 -7.78
C MET A 1 -9.15 21.33 -8.70
N THR A 2 -8.88 22.17 -9.75
CA THR A 2 -9.93 22.54 -10.70
C THR A 2 -10.28 21.33 -11.57
N GLU A 3 -11.50 21.26 -12.12
CA GLU A 3 -11.96 20.15 -12.96
C GLU A 3 -11.05 19.94 -14.19
N GLU A 4 -10.60 21.03 -14.79
CA GLU A 4 -9.68 20.99 -15.93
C GLU A 4 -8.31 20.39 -15.57
N LEU A 5 -7.76 20.74 -14.41
CA LEU A 5 -6.50 20.19 -13.92
C LEU A 5 -6.62 18.71 -13.57
N ASP A 6 -7.72 18.30 -12.93
CA ASP A 6 -7.99 16.89 -12.62
C ASP A 6 -8.08 16.06 -13.90
N LYS A 7 -8.79 16.56 -14.90
CA LYS A 7 -8.87 15.93 -16.23
C LYS A 7 -7.50 15.79 -16.88
N TYR A 8 -6.72 16.87 -16.91
CA TYR A 8 -5.37 16.86 -17.48
C TYR A 8 -4.47 15.82 -16.81
N VAL A 9 -4.44 15.80 -15.47
CA VAL A 9 -3.62 14.85 -14.71
C VAL A 9 -4.03 13.41 -15.03
N ARG A 10 -5.34 13.11 -15.08
CA ARG A 10 -5.82 11.76 -15.40
C ARG A 10 -5.47 11.31 -16.82
N GLU A 11 -5.58 12.22 -17.79
CA GLU A 11 -5.26 11.93 -19.19
C GLU A 11 -3.75 11.72 -19.43
N HIS A 12 -2.89 12.27 -18.54
CA HIS A 12 -1.43 12.18 -18.65
C HIS A 12 -0.81 11.21 -17.62
N THR A 13 -1.64 10.47 -16.89
CA THR A 13 -1.19 9.44 -15.94
C THR A 13 -1.39 8.06 -16.57
N SER A 14 -0.43 7.15 -16.42
CA SER A 14 -0.53 5.78 -16.88
C SER A 14 -1.74 5.06 -16.27
N THR A 15 -2.32 4.11 -16.99
CA THR A 15 -3.49 3.36 -16.53
C THR A 15 -3.14 2.45 -15.34
N GLU A 16 -4.12 2.21 -14.47
CA GLU A 16 -3.97 1.29 -13.32
C GLU A 16 -4.11 -0.20 -13.70
N GLY A 17 -4.67 -0.48 -14.89
CA GLY A 17 -4.98 -1.85 -15.32
C GLY A 17 -6.25 -2.42 -14.69
N ASP A 18 -6.75 -3.50 -15.31
CA ASP A 18 -8.05 -4.08 -14.95
C ASP A 18 -8.10 -4.64 -13.52
N TYR A 19 -7.00 -5.18 -13.02
CA TYR A 19 -6.98 -5.79 -11.70
C TYR A 19 -7.19 -4.76 -10.59
N LEU A 20 -6.41 -3.68 -10.61
CA LEU A 20 -6.55 -2.57 -9.65
C LEU A 20 -7.88 -1.84 -9.79
N TYR A 21 -8.36 -1.64 -11.01
CA TYR A 21 -9.69 -1.07 -11.24
C TYR A 21 -10.81 -1.91 -10.60
N ARG A 22 -10.77 -3.25 -10.77
CA ARG A 22 -11.74 -4.16 -10.14
C ARG A 22 -11.64 -4.15 -8.63
N LEU A 23 -10.42 -4.14 -8.07
CA LEU A 23 -10.22 -4.00 -6.63
C LEU A 23 -10.80 -2.69 -6.09
N TYR A 24 -10.48 -1.56 -6.74
CA TYR A 24 -11.01 -0.26 -6.34
C TYR A 24 -12.54 -0.23 -6.36
N ARG A 25 -13.14 -0.78 -7.42
CA ARG A 25 -14.59 -0.91 -7.52
C ARG A 25 -15.16 -1.81 -6.42
N ALA A 26 -14.57 -2.98 -6.18
CA ALA A 26 -15.00 -3.91 -5.13
C ALA A 26 -14.91 -3.26 -3.74
N THR A 27 -13.82 -2.53 -3.46
CA THR A 27 -13.65 -1.77 -2.22
C THR A 27 -14.81 -0.79 -1.99
N ASN A 28 -15.18 -0.03 -3.01
CA ASN A 28 -16.28 0.93 -2.90
C ASN A 28 -17.67 0.29 -2.75
N ILE A 29 -17.85 -0.94 -3.23
CA ILE A 29 -19.14 -1.66 -3.15
C ILE A 29 -19.28 -2.43 -1.84
N HIS A 30 -18.19 -3.02 -1.34
CA HIS A 30 -18.24 -4.02 -0.27
C HIS A 30 -17.67 -3.53 1.07
N THR A 31 -17.04 -2.35 1.13
CA THR A 31 -16.52 -1.79 2.38
C THR A 31 -17.27 -0.52 2.79
N ILE A 32 -17.38 -0.28 4.10
CA ILE A 32 -18.10 0.90 4.63
C ILE A 32 -17.37 2.20 4.26
N HIS A 33 -16.05 2.15 4.19
CA HIS A 33 -15.19 3.32 3.95
C HIS A 33 -14.43 3.23 2.62
N GLY A 34 -15.07 2.74 1.55
CA GLY A 34 -14.44 2.54 0.26
C GLY A 34 -13.65 3.73 -0.29
N ARG A 35 -14.06 4.96 0.07
CA ARG A 35 -13.36 6.20 -0.30
C ARG A 35 -11.98 6.38 0.35
N MET A 36 -11.63 5.55 1.33
CA MET A 36 -10.29 5.55 1.96
C MET A 36 -9.23 4.87 1.07
N ALA A 37 -9.64 4.10 0.07
CA ALA A 37 -8.69 3.52 -0.88
C ALA A 37 -7.94 4.62 -1.64
N SER A 38 -6.63 4.43 -1.80
CA SER A 38 -5.72 5.41 -2.43
C SER A 38 -6.14 5.84 -3.84
N GLY A 39 -6.68 4.92 -4.64
CA GLY A 39 -7.16 5.17 -5.99
C GLY A 39 -6.04 5.38 -7.03
N HIS A 40 -6.47 5.58 -8.28
CA HIS A 40 -5.60 5.56 -9.47
C HIS A 40 -4.40 6.51 -9.38
N LEU A 41 -4.62 7.79 -9.14
CA LEU A 41 -3.53 8.78 -9.18
C LEU A 41 -2.50 8.53 -8.09
N GLN A 42 -2.94 8.30 -6.85
CA GLN A 42 -2.04 8.01 -5.74
C GLN A 42 -1.32 6.68 -5.95
N GLY A 43 -2.01 5.65 -6.45
CA GLY A 43 -1.41 4.37 -6.77
C GLY A 43 -0.30 4.47 -7.82
N ARG A 44 -0.50 5.25 -8.88
CA ARG A 44 0.55 5.48 -9.90
C ARG A 44 1.73 6.27 -9.36
N LEU A 45 1.48 7.24 -8.46
CA LEU A 45 2.53 7.97 -7.76
C LEU A 45 3.36 7.03 -6.86
N LEU A 46 2.71 6.18 -6.07
CA LEU A 46 3.40 5.21 -5.21
C LEU A 46 4.28 4.26 -6.02
N LYS A 47 3.75 3.71 -7.12
CA LYS A 47 4.54 2.89 -8.05
C LYS A 47 5.77 3.66 -8.56
N MET A 48 5.59 4.87 -9.05
CA MET A 48 6.68 5.70 -9.57
C MET A 48 7.76 5.95 -8.51
N LEU A 49 7.37 6.25 -7.27
CA LEU A 49 8.32 6.44 -6.16
C LEU A 49 9.13 5.17 -5.88
N VAL A 50 8.50 4.01 -5.87
CA VAL A 50 9.19 2.72 -5.71
C VAL A 50 10.16 2.48 -6.87
N GLU A 51 9.74 2.72 -8.11
CA GLU A 51 10.61 2.61 -9.30
C GLU A 51 11.82 3.55 -9.25
N MET A 52 11.66 4.75 -8.66
CA MET A 52 12.76 5.71 -8.50
C MET A 52 13.72 5.34 -7.37
N VAL A 53 13.20 4.85 -6.24
CA VAL A 53 14.00 4.49 -5.04
C VAL A 53 14.68 3.14 -5.21
N GLN A 54 14.06 2.21 -5.94
CA GLN A 54 14.53 0.81 -6.12
C GLN A 54 14.80 0.10 -4.78
N PRO A 55 13.83 0.12 -3.83
CA PRO A 55 14.01 -0.45 -2.50
C PRO A 55 14.09 -1.97 -2.55
N GLN A 56 14.83 -2.58 -1.61
CA GLN A 56 14.80 -4.03 -1.38
C GLN A 56 13.67 -4.40 -0.44
N ASN A 57 13.44 -3.61 0.61
CA ASN A 57 12.35 -3.83 1.55
C ASN A 57 11.52 -2.56 1.72
N VAL A 58 10.21 -2.70 1.54
CA VAL A 58 9.23 -1.63 1.76
C VAL A 58 8.33 -1.98 2.94
N LEU A 59 8.10 -1.01 3.81
CA LEU A 59 7.11 -1.09 4.88
C LEU A 59 5.87 -0.28 4.49
N GLU A 60 4.70 -0.89 4.61
CA GLU A 60 3.42 -0.18 4.55
C GLU A 60 2.66 -0.35 5.87
N VAL A 61 2.19 0.76 6.43
CA VAL A 61 1.34 0.79 7.62
C VAL A 61 -0.04 1.30 7.23
N GLY A 62 -1.03 0.40 7.25
CA GLY A 62 -2.39 0.65 6.77
C GLY A 62 -2.63 0.02 5.39
N THR A 63 -2.88 -1.30 5.36
CA THR A 63 -3.17 -2.03 4.11
C THR A 63 -4.56 -1.72 3.56
N PHE A 64 -5.54 -1.60 4.44
CA PHE A 64 -6.96 -1.48 4.12
C PHE A 64 -7.38 -2.55 3.09
N SER A 65 -7.77 -2.15 1.89
CA SER A 65 -8.18 -3.08 0.83
C SER A 65 -7.03 -3.69 0.01
N GLY A 66 -5.78 -3.28 0.26
CA GLY A 66 -4.59 -3.74 -0.46
C GLY A 66 -4.31 -2.97 -1.76
N TYR A 67 -5.05 -1.90 -2.07
CA TYR A 67 -4.86 -1.16 -3.32
C TYR A 67 -3.47 -0.51 -3.39
N SER A 68 -3.05 0.21 -2.35
CA SER A 68 -1.71 0.80 -2.26
C SER A 68 -0.62 -0.27 -2.21
N ALA A 69 -0.83 -1.34 -1.45
CA ALA A 69 0.09 -2.49 -1.39
C ALA A 69 0.40 -3.06 -2.78
N LEU A 70 -0.63 -3.29 -3.60
CA LEU A 70 -0.46 -3.78 -4.97
C LEU A 70 0.24 -2.77 -5.88
N CYS A 71 -0.03 -1.46 -5.71
CA CYS A 71 0.67 -0.42 -6.47
C CYS A 71 2.15 -0.31 -6.10
N LEU A 72 2.48 -0.43 -4.81
CA LEU A 72 3.87 -0.50 -4.33
C LEU A 72 4.57 -1.74 -4.88
N ALA A 73 3.94 -2.91 -4.77
CA ALA A 73 4.50 -4.18 -5.24
C ALA A 73 4.71 -4.23 -6.76
N GLU A 74 3.86 -3.55 -7.54
CA GLU A 74 4.01 -3.41 -9.00
C GLU A 74 5.32 -2.69 -9.38
N GLY A 75 5.77 -1.74 -8.56
CA GLY A 75 7.01 -0.97 -8.78
C GLY A 75 8.27 -1.65 -8.25
N LEU A 76 8.15 -2.71 -7.44
CA LEU A 76 9.30 -3.36 -6.81
C LEU A 76 10.22 -4.04 -7.81
N PRO A 77 11.55 -3.89 -7.66
CA PRO A 77 12.52 -4.65 -8.42
C PRO A 77 12.41 -6.16 -8.13
N GLU A 78 13.12 -6.96 -8.93
CA GLU A 78 13.20 -8.40 -8.71
C GLU A 78 13.90 -8.70 -7.37
N GLY A 79 13.34 -9.64 -6.61
CA GLY A 79 13.86 -10.02 -5.28
C GLY A 79 13.53 -9.05 -4.14
N ALA A 80 12.90 -7.91 -4.43
CA ALA A 80 12.44 -6.98 -3.40
C ALA A 80 11.11 -7.41 -2.78
N HIS A 81 10.81 -6.93 -1.57
CA HIS A 81 9.67 -7.37 -0.79
C HIS A 81 8.93 -6.22 -0.09
N LEU A 82 7.60 -6.32 -0.05
CA LEU A 82 6.70 -5.43 0.68
C LEU A 82 6.14 -6.14 1.92
N TYR A 83 6.27 -5.50 3.06
CA TYR A 83 5.62 -5.90 4.31
C TYR A 83 4.52 -4.89 4.61
N THR A 84 3.26 -5.33 4.56
CA THR A 84 2.10 -4.47 4.76
C THR A 84 1.28 -4.91 5.96
N PHE A 85 0.90 -3.96 6.81
CA PHE A 85 0.23 -4.21 8.08
C PHE A 85 -1.18 -3.61 8.11
N GLU A 86 -2.14 -4.40 8.57
CA GLU A 86 -3.52 -3.97 8.82
C GLU A 86 -3.91 -4.29 10.27
N ILE A 87 -4.29 -3.25 11.02
CA ILE A 87 -4.70 -3.41 12.40
C ILE A 87 -6.13 -3.93 12.54
N ASN A 88 -6.98 -3.66 11.56
CA ASN A 88 -8.36 -4.12 11.56
C ASN A 88 -8.46 -5.52 10.92
N ASP A 89 -8.62 -6.55 11.74
CA ASP A 89 -8.74 -7.95 11.31
C ASP A 89 -10.00 -8.24 10.48
N GLU A 90 -11.06 -7.43 10.62
CA GLU A 90 -12.26 -7.55 9.77
C GLU A 90 -11.97 -7.34 8.28
N MET A 91 -10.87 -6.65 7.95
CA MET A 91 -10.45 -6.46 6.56
C MET A 91 -9.77 -7.69 5.96
N GLU A 92 -9.35 -8.66 6.75
CA GLU A 92 -8.58 -9.81 6.28
C GLU A 92 -9.31 -10.60 5.19
N ASP A 93 -10.58 -10.95 5.44
CA ASP A 93 -11.38 -11.76 4.52
C ASP A 93 -11.61 -11.08 3.17
N PHE A 94 -11.66 -9.73 3.16
CA PHE A 94 -11.75 -8.96 1.92
C PHE A 94 -10.39 -8.83 1.23
N THR A 95 -9.36 -8.48 1.95
CA THR A 95 -8.06 -8.03 1.39
C THR A 95 -7.17 -9.20 0.97
N ARG A 96 -7.11 -10.27 1.77
CA ARG A 96 -6.23 -11.41 1.50
C ARG A 96 -6.44 -12.05 0.13
N PRO A 97 -7.69 -12.34 -0.32
CA PRO A 97 -7.92 -12.91 -1.65
C PRO A 97 -7.44 -12.00 -2.80
N TRP A 98 -7.50 -10.68 -2.62
CA TRP A 98 -7.00 -9.74 -3.64
C TRP A 98 -5.49 -9.71 -3.72
N ILE A 99 -4.79 -9.80 -2.59
CA ILE A 99 -3.32 -9.87 -2.56
C ILE A 99 -2.86 -11.20 -3.14
N GLU A 100 -3.38 -12.32 -2.63
CA GLU A 100 -2.98 -13.67 -3.05
C GLU A 100 -3.33 -14.00 -4.52
N GLY A 101 -4.42 -13.44 -5.04
CA GLY A 101 -4.82 -13.56 -6.44
C GLY A 101 -4.11 -12.61 -7.40
N SER A 102 -3.24 -11.74 -6.91
CA SER A 102 -2.53 -10.74 -7.72
C SER A 102 -1.28 -11.33 -8.38
N PRO A 103 -0.79 -10.68 -9.47
CA PRO A 103 0.51 -11.02 -10.06
C PRO A 103 1.71 -10.78 -9.14
N TYR A 104 1.50 -10.14 -7.99
CA TYR A 104 2.55 -9.69 -7.06
C TYR A 104 2.48 -10.41 -5.71
N ALA A 105 1.70 -11.48 -5.59
CA ALA A 105 1.47 -12.21 -4.34
C ALA A 105 2.77 -12.66 -3.66
N ASP A 106 3.75 -13.10 -4.43
CA ASP A 106 5.06 -13.56 -3.98
C ASP A 106 5.96 -12.45 -3.42
N LYS A 107 5.65 -11.18 -3.74
CA LYS A 107 6.38 -10.01 -3.26
C LYS A 107 5.77 -9.37 -2.01
N ILE A 108 4.65 -9.88 -1.51
CA ILE A 108 3.87 -9.21 -0.44
C ILE A 108 3.69 -10.13 0.76
N SER A 109 4.12 -9.66 1.93
CA SER A 109 3.72 -10.20 3.22
C SER A 109 2.61 -9.35 3.82
N PHE A 110 1.38 -9.86 3.79
CA PHE A 110 0.22 -9.22 4.41
C PHE A 110 0.04 -9.71 5.83
N ILE A 111 0.16 -8.82 6.80
CA ILE A 111 0.24 -9.11 8.24
C ILE A 111 -0.89 -8.38 8.96
N ILE A 112 -1.74 -9.12 9.66
CA ILE A 112 -2.76 -8.56 10.54
C ILE A 112 -2.15 -8.26 11.91
N GLY A 113 -2.34 -7.02 12.37
CA GLY A 113 -1.94 -6.52 13.68
C GLY A 113 -1.29 -5.15 13.66
N ASP A 114 -0.91 -4.68 14.84
CA ASP A 114 -0.25 -3.37 14.99
C ASP A 114 1.18 -3.40 14.43
N ALA A 115 1.44 -2.52 13.47
CA ALA A 115 2.74 -2.37 12.86
C ALA A 115 3.81 -1.93 13.87
N ASN A 116 3.44 -1.09 14.85
CA ASN A 116 4.38 -0.62 15.88
C ASN A 116 4.93 -1.76 16.75
N GLU A 117 4.16 -2.82 16.93
CA GLU A 117 4.58 -4.01 17.66
C GLU A 117 5.31 -5.01 16.76
N LYS A 118 4.70 -5.31 15.61
CA LYS A 118 5.12 -6.44 14.76
C LYS A 118 6.25 -6.14 13.78
N ALA A 119 6.36 -4.91 13.29
CA ALA A 119 7.42 -4.59 12.32
C ALA A 119 8.84 -4.71 12.91
N PRO A 120 9.10 -4.28 14.17
CA PRO A 120 10.40 -4.52 14.81
C PRO A 120 10.75 -6.00 14.99
N GLU A 121 9.75 -6.87 15.18
CA GLU A 121 9.96 -8.31 15.37
C GLU A 121 10.41 -9.05 14.10
N LEU A 122 10.21 -8.45 12.92
CA LEU A 122 10.63 -9.05 11.65
C LEU A 122 12.15 -9.13 11.51
N GLY A 123 12.92 -8.31 12.24
CA GLY A 123 14.37 -8.23 12.10
C GLY A 123 14.84 -7.76 10.72
N VAL A 124 13.98 -7.02 10.00
CA VAL A 124 14.23 -6.47 8.67
C VAL A 124 14.47 -4.96 8.78
N THR A 125 15.41 -4.44 8.00
CA THR A 125 15.56 -3.00 7.75
C THR A 125 14.91 -2.62 6.44
N PHE A 126 14.30 -1.44 6.40
CA PHE A 126 13.54 -0.96 5.25
C PHE A 126 14.30 0.16 4.51
N ASP A 127 14.06 0.27 3.20
CA ASP A 127 14.59 1.34 2.35
C ASP A 127 13.55 2.43 2.07
N MET A 128 12.28 2.07 2.25
CA MET A 128 11.14 2.95 2.03
C MET A 128 10.01 2.56 2.96
N ALA A 129 9.26 3.54 3.46
CA ALA A 129 8.04 3.31 4.22
C ALA A 129 6.90 4.19 3.69
N PHE A 130 5.70 3.62 3.60
CA PHE A 130 4.45 4.31 3.34
C PHE A 130 3.54 4.17 4.56
N VAL A 131 3.22 5.29 5.22
CA VAL A 131 2.43 5.33 6.45
C VAL A 131 1.09 6.00 6.18
N ASP A 132 0.03 5.21 6.12
CA ASP A 132 -1.36 5.67 5.96
C ASP A 132 -2.31 4.94 6.92
N GLY A 133 -1.86 4.69 8.12
CA GLY A 133 -2.62 4.06 9.20
C GLY A 133 -3.41 5.05 10.05
N ASP A 134 -3.65 4.69 11.32
CA ASP A 134 -4.37 5.53 12.27
C ASP A 134 -3.58 6.80 12.62
N LYS A 135 -4.18 7.94 12.33
CA LYS A 135 -3.57 9.26 12.54
C LYS A 135 -3.29 9.59 14.02
N ARG A 136 -3.96 8.90 14.94
CA ARG A 136 -3.73 9.08 16.39
C ARG A 136 -2.38 8.53 16.85
N THR A 137 -1.83 7.56 16.13
CA THR A 137 -0.55 6.89 16.43
C THR A 137 0.59 7.33 15.50
N TYR A 138 0.39 8.38 14.68
CA TYR A 138 1.38 8.79 13.66
C TYR A 138 2.76 9.12 14.24
N VAL A 139 2.84 9.74 15.42
CA VAL A 139 4.14 10.09 16.04
C VAL A 139 4.88 8.81 16.43
N GLU A 140 4.20 7.88 17.09
CA GLU A 140 4.77 6.59 17.50
C GLU A 140 5.20 5.77 16.27
N THR A 141 4.34 5.71 15.26
CA THR A 141 4.64 5.02 13.99
C THR A 141 5.81 5.65 13.26
N TYR A 142 5.91 6.99 13.25
CA TYR A 142 7.05 7.69 12.65
C TYR A 142 8.37 7.35 13.36
N GLU A 143 8.40 7.36 14.70
CA GLU A 143 9.59 7.00 15.48
C GLU A 143 10.00 5.53 15.24
N MET A 144 9.02 4.62 15.21
CA MET A 144 9.26 3.22 14.90
C MET A 144 9.85 3.06 13.49
N VAL A 145 9.25 3.71 12.49
CA VAL A 145 9.73 3.67 11.09
C VAL A 145 11.17 4.19 11.00
N LEU A 146 11.47 5.35 11.62
CA LEU A 146 12.83 5.91 11.61
C LEU A 146 13.88 4.94 12.21
N ALA A 147 13.50 4.20 13.24
CA ALA A 147 14.39 3.22 13.84
C ALA A 147 14.67 2.00 12.94
N LEU A 148 13.78 1.71 12.00
CA LEU A 148 13.88 0.57 11.07
C LEU A 148 14.37 0.95 9.66
N LEU A 149 14.40 2.25 9.33
CA LEU A 149 14.96 2.72 8.05
C LEU A 149 16.49 2.72 8.07
N ARG A 150 17.10 2.38 6.94
CA ARG A 150 18.54 2.46 6.70
C ARG A 150 18.89 3.61 5.75
#